data_a02dfbfc3a9a8e2fcc34fcbf15ef2a95
#
_entry.id   a02dfbfc3a9a8e2fcc34fcbf15ef2a95
#
_cell.length_a   1.000
_cell.length_b   1.000
_cell.length_c   1.000
_cell.angle_alpha   90.00
_cell.angle_beta   90.00
_cell.angle_gamma   90.00
#
_symmetry.space_group_name_H-M   'P 1'
#
loop_
_entity.id
_entity.type
_entity.pdbx_description
1 polymer ?
#
loop_
_entity_poly.entity_id
_entity_poly.type
_entity_poly.pdbx_seq_one_letter_code
_entity_poly.pdbx_strand_id
1 'polypeptide(L)'
;MKWLHRMFGGPKDMTALPAGTKAPDFSLPAVGGGSNFSLQAALKQGPVLVAFFKVSCPTCQYTFPFLERIHQAHGDTKISVVGVSQNNERESASFLKEYGITFRTLLDDPNGYAVSNAFGLTNVPSLFLIGQDGKIEVSSVGWTKQEVEGINHKLAAVRQTAPPPIFQPGEDVRDFRAG
;
A
#
# COMPACT_ATOMS: atom_id res chain seq x y z
N MET A 1 45.94 27.63 -1.08
CA MET A 1 45.50 26.30 -1.51
C MET A 1 44.12 26.03 -0.94
N LYS A 2 43.07 26.10 -1.77
CA LYS A 2 41.69 25.84 -1.34
C LYS A 2 41.42 24.36 -1.52
N TRP A 3 41.22 23.66 -0.44
CA TRP A 3 40.78 22.26 -0.45
C TRP A 3 39.28 22.23 -0.76
N LEU A 4 38.94 21.77 -1.97
CA LEU A 4 37.59 21.44 -2.36
C LEU A 4 37.21 20.13 -1.66
N HIS A 5 36.40 20.22 -0.60
CA HIS A 5 35.67 19.05 -0.06
C HIS A 5 34.62 18.63 -1.09
N ARG A 6 34.99 17.64 -1.86
CA ARG A 6 34.04 16.91 -2.72
C ARG A 6 33.12 16.12 -1.78
N MET A 7 31.92 16.63 -1.54
CA MET A 7 30.87 15.86 -0.88
C MET A 7 30.48 14.70 -1.83
N PHE A 8 31.02 13.54 -1.57
CA PHE A 8 30.46 12.30 -2.10
C PHE A 8 29.13 12.09 -1.35
N GLY A 9 28.00 12.38 -1.99
CA GLY A 9 26.73 11.88 -1.55
C GLY A 9 26.80 10.34 -1.57
N GLY A 10 26.82 9.74 -0.39
CA GLY A 10 26.63 8.31 -0.24
C GLY A 10 25.33 7.87 -0.91
N PRO A 11 25.11 6.56 -1.15
CA PRO A 11 23.85 6.07 -1.66
C PRO A 11 22.74 6.67 -0.78
N LYS A 12 21.77 7.35 -1.41
CA LYS A 12 20.58 7.81 -0.70
C LYS A 12 19.98 6.55 -0.06
N ASP A 13 19.96 6.53 1.28
CA ASP A 13 19.23 5.51 2.00
C ASP A 13 17.80 5.54 1.45
N MET A 14 17.45 4.52 0.64
CA MET A 14 16.11 4.40 0.09
C MET A 14 15.20 4.01 1.27
N THR A 15 14.48 4.98 1.77
CA THR A 15 13.46 4.79 2.78
C THR A 15 12.10 5.05 2.18
N ALA A 16 11.09 4.28 2.60
CA ALA A 16 9.72 4.51 2.19
C ALA A 16 9.34 5.98 2.40
N LEU A 17 8.66 6.58 1.43
CA LEU A 17 8.26 7.99 1.50
C LEU A 17 7.43 8.24 2.76
N PRO A 18 7.77 9.25 3.58
CA PRO A 18 7.08 9.51 4.83
C PRO A 18 5.72 10.18 4.62
N ALA A 19 4.87 10.12 5.64
CA ALA A 19 3.66 10.92 5.72
C ALA A 19 3.98 12.41 5.54
N GLY A 20 3.08 13.14 4.88
CA GLY A 20 3.25 14.55 4.50
C GLY A 20 3.89 14.75 3.11
N THR A 21 4.49 13.73 2.53
CA THR A 21 5.07 13.76 1.18
C THR A 21 3.97 13.63 0.12
N LYS A 22 4.10 14.34 -0.99
CA LYS A 22 3.25 14.11 -2.16
C LYS A 22 3.54 12.73 -2.73
N ALA A 23 2.50 11.92 -2.91
CA ALA A 23 2.64 10.60 -3.52
C ALA A 23 3.05 10.72 -4.99
N PRO A 24 4.00 9.90 -5.47
CA PRO A 24 4.27 9.76 -6.90
C PRO A 24 3.01 9.30 -7.64
N ASP A 25 2.72 9.92 -8.79
CA ASP A 25 1.63 9.46 -9.63
C ASP A 25 2.01 8.18 -10.37
N PHE A 26 1.02 7.34 -10.63
CA PHE A 26 1.24 6.12 -11.41
C PHE A 26 -0.04 5.65 -12.11
N SER A 27 0.18 4.88 -13.16
CA SER A 27 -0.85 4.13 -13.86
C SER A 27 -0.31 2.73 -14.15
N LEU A 28 -0.99 1.69 -13.65
CA LEU A 28 -0.55 0.32 -13.73
C LEU A 28 -1.66 -0.61 -14.25
N PRO A 29 -1.28 -1.68 -14.98
CA PRO A 29 -2.22 -2.71 -15.39
C PRO A 29 -2.69 -3.52 -14.17
N ALA A 30 -3.92 -4.00 -14.23
CA ALA A 30 -4.51 -4.81 -13.18
C ALA A 30 -4.37 -6.32 -13.49
N VAL A 31 -4.27 -7.12 -12.43
CA VAL A 31 -4.44 -8.58 -12.50
C VAL A 31 -5.82 -8.88 -13.06
N GLY A 32 -5.90 -9.80 -14.01
CA GLY A 32 -7.14 -10.15 -14.69
C GLY A 32 -7.51 -9.24 -15.86
N GLY A 33 -6.66 -8.25 -16.19
CA GLY A 33 -6.84 -7.37 -17.34
C GLY A 33 -7.78 -6.19 -17.08
N GLY A 34 -8.31 -5.62 -18.14
CA GLY A 34 -9.15 -4.40 -18.10
C GLY A 34 -8.33 -3.12 -18.26
N SER A 35 -8.94 -1.98 -17.93
CA SER A 35 -8.27 -0.69 -17.99
C SER A 35 -7.20 -0.57 -16.89
N ASN A 36 -6.13 0.18 -17.17
CA ASN A 36 -5.15 0.53 -16.16
C ASN A 36 -5.80 1.29 -15.00
N PHE A 37 -5.29 1.06 -13.80
CA PHE A 37 -5.62 1.90 -12.65
C PHE A 37 -4.77 3.16 -12.72
N SER A 38 -5.39 4.33 -12.58
CA SER A 38 -4.71 5.61 -12.46
C SER A 38 -4.90 6.16 -11.04
N LEU A 39 -3.79 6.41 -10.34
CA LEU A 39 -3.84 7.00 -9.00
C LEU A 39 -4.53 8.37 -9.05
N GLN A 40 -4.15 9.22 -10.00
CA GLN A 40 -4.72 10.56 -10.15
C GLN A 40 -6.24 10.53 -10.37
N ALA A 41 -6.73 9.60 -11.20
CA ALA A 41 -8.17 9.44 -11.43
C ALA A 41 -8.90 8.96 -10.18
N ALA A 42 -8.32 8.02 -9.43
CA ALA A 42 -8.89 7.51 -8.19
C ALA A 42 -8.95 8.58 -7.10
N LEU A 43 -7.91 9.40 -6.95
CA LEU A 43 -7.85 10.48 -5.96
C LEU A 43 -8.90 11.58 -6.19
N LYS A 44 -9.40 11.73 -7.42
CA LYS A 44 -10.54 12.63 -7.69
C LYS A 44 -11.82 12.16 -7.00
N GLN A 45 -11.94 10.86 -6.73
CA GLN A 45 -13.10 10.29 -6.06
C GLN A 45 -12.94 10.26 -4.54
N GLY A 46 -11.71 10.11 -4.05
CA GLY A 46 -11.42 10.06 -2.61
C GLY A 46 -10.04 9.47 -2.31
N PRO A 47 -9.77 9.12 -1.04
CA PRO A 47 -8.48 8.57 -0.65
C PRO A 47 -8.25 7.17 -1.24
N VAL A 48 -6.96 6.83 -1.38
CA VAL A 48 -6.50 5.53 -1.90
C VAL A 48 -5.54 4.90 -0.90
N LEU A 49 -5.83 3.68 -0.46
CA LEU A 49 -4.90 2.83 0.27
C LEU A 49 -4.13 1.96 -0.72
N VAL A 50 -2.82 2.13 -0.79
CA VAL A 50 -1.92 1.37 -1.66
C VAL A 50 -1.10 0.41 -0.82
N ALA A 51 -1.11 -0.88 -1.16
CA ALA A 51 -0.38 -1.94 -0.47
C ALA A 51 0.57 -2.65 -1.43
N PHE A 52 1.86 -2.40 -1.30
CA PHE A 52 2.90 -3.08 -2.07
C PHE A 52 3.25 -4.42 -1.44
N PHE A 53 3.42 -5.46 -2.25
CA PHE A 53 3.68 -6.81 -1.75
C PHE A 53 4.45 -7.71 -2.71
N LYS A 54 4.97 -8.81 -2.15
CA LYS A 54 5.44 -10.00 -2.86
C LYS A 54 4.67 -11.22 -2.39
N VAL A 55 4.37 -12.13 -3.30
CA VAL A 55 3.60 -13.35 -2.98
C VAL A 55 4.32 -14.27 -2.00
N SER A 56 5.66 -14.30 -2.03
CA SER A 56 6.48 -15.12 -1.14
C SER A 56 6.73 -14.52 0.26
N CYS A 57 6.28 -13.31 0.50
CA CYS A 57 6.52 -12.60 1.75
C CYS A 57 5.54 -13.06 2.85
N PRO A 58 6.00 -13.70 3.95
CA PRO A 58 5.10 -14.18 5.01
C PRO A 58 4.33 -13.06 5.71
N THR A 59 4.94 -11.87 5.85
CA THR A 59 4.27 -10.72 6.44
C THR A 59 3.21 -10.14 5.50
N CYS A 60 3.42 -10.20 4.18
CA CYS A 60 2.39 -9.86 3.20
C CYS A 60 1.18 -10.82 3.27
N GLN A 61 1.46 -12.13 3.34
CA GLN A 61 0.43 -13.17 3.50
C GLN A 61 -0.40 -12.96 4.77
N TYR A 62 0.24 -12.49 5.85
CA TYR A 62 -0.42 -12.15 7.11
C TYR A 62 -1.24 -10.86 7.00
N THR A 63 -0.73 -9.83 6.34
CA THR A 63 -1.32 -8.48 6.29
C THR A 63 -2.54 -8.40 5.38
N PHE A 64 -2.49 -9.03 4.22
CA PHE A 64 -3.49 -8.86 3.17
C PHE A 64 -4.92 -9.26 3.56
N PRO A 65 -5.16 -10.35 4.33
CA PRO A 65 -6.50 -10.64 4.83
C PRO A 65 -7.10 -9.53 5.69
N PHE A 66 -6.30 -8.79 6.45
CA PHE A 66 -6.79 -7.63 7.22
C PHE A 66 -7.09 -6.43 6.30
N LEU A 67 -6.29 -6.23 5.24
CA LEU A 67 -6.59 -5.21 4.23
C LEU A 67 -7.88 -5.53 3.47
N GLU A 68 -8.16 -6.81 3.23
CA GLU A 68 -9.44 -7.24 2.67
C GLU A 68 -10.60 -6.85 3.58
N ARG A 69 -10.48 -6.99 4.89
CA ARG A 69 -11.50 -6.52 5.85
C ARG A 69 -11.70 -5.01 5.77
N ILE A 70 -10.62 -4.24 5.61
CA ILE A 70 -10.70 -2.79 5.37
C ILE A 70 -11.42 -2.51 4.04
N HIS A 71 -11.10 -3.26 3.00
CA HIS A 71 -11.77 -3.14 1.71
C HIS A 71 -13.26 -3.43 1.80
N GLN A 72 -13.65 -4.52 2.47
CA GLN A 72 -15.07 -4.87 2.66
C GLN A 72 -15.81 -3.81 3.50
N ALA A 73 -15.14 -3.18 4.45
CA ALA A 73 -15.74 -2.16 5.31
C ALA A 73 -15.87 -0.79 4.64
N HIS A 74 -14.91 -0.41 3.81
CA HIS A 74 -14.77 0.96 3.29
C HIS A 74 -14.69 1.07 1.77
N GLY A 75 -14.28 0.02 1.07
CA GLY A 75 -14.04 0.07 -0.38
C GLY A 75 -15.32 0.30 -1.16
N ASP A 76 -15.33 1.34 -1.99
CA ASP A 76 -16.39 1.65 -2.94
C ASP A 76 -15.88 2.61 -4.03
N THR A 77 -16.78 3.37 -4.65
CA THR A 77 -16.41 4.38 -5.66
C THR A 77 -15.66 5.58 -5.09
N LYS A 78 -15.74 5.82 -3.76
CA LYS A 78 -15.08 6.96 -3.09
C LYS A 78 -13.78 6.59 -2.39
N ILE A 79 -13.62 5.35 -1.96
CA ILE A 79 -12.44 4.87 -1.26
C ILE A 79 -11.90 3.66 -1.98
N SER A 80 -10.69 3.76 -2.51
CA SER A 80 -10.02 2.66 -3.19
C SER A 80 -9.01 1.97 -2.29
N VAL A 81 -9.05 0.64 -2.23
CA VAL A 81 -7.98 -0.19 -1.70
C VAL A 81 -7.36 -0.93 -2.88
N VAL A 82 -6.06 -0.79 -3.08
CA VAL A 82 -5.35 -1.43 -4.20
C VAL A 82 -4.07 -2.11 -3.72
N GLY A 83 -3.84 -3.33 -4.20
CA GLY A 83 -2.56 -4.00 -4.08
C GLY A 83 -1.64 -3.63 -5.24
N VAL A 84 -0.33 -3.57 -5.01
CA VAL A 84 0.67 -3.45 -6.06
C VAL A 84 1.66 -4.61 -5.91
N SER A 85 1.57 -5.56 -6.83
CA SER A 85 2.39 -6.77 -6.83
C SER A 85 3.73 -6.54 -7.52
N GLN A 86 4.78 -7.08 -6.91
CA GLN A 86 6.11 -7.20 -7.53
C GLN A 86 6.33 -8.56 -8.21
N ASN A 87 5.28 -9.36 -8.35
CA ASN A 87 5.29 -10.64 -9.04
C ASN A 87 4.55 -10.54 -10.38
N ASN A 88 4.69 -11.59 -11.20
CA ASN A 88 3.94 -11.67 -12.44
C ASN A 88 2.44 -11.89 -12.20
N GLU A 89 1.66 -11.80 -13.26
CA GLU A 89 0.20 -11.90 -13.21
C GLU A 89 -0.28 -13.24 -12.65
N ARG A 90 0.33 -14.35 -13.10
CA ARG A 90 -0.07 -15.70 -12.68
C ARG A 90 0.13 -15.91 -11.18
N GLU A 91 1.30 -15.54 -10.67
CA GLU A 91 1.63 -15.66 -9.25
C GLU A 91 0.73 -14.75 -8.41
N SER A 92 0.51 -13.52 -8.87
CA SER A 92 -0.36 -12.55 -8.20
C SER A 92 -1.80 -13.05 -8.15
N ALA A 93 -2.36 -13.55 -9.25
CA ALA A 93 -3.71 -14.12 -9.29
C ALA A 93 -3.86 -15.32 -8.34
N SER A 94 -2.86 -16.20 -8.27
CA SER A 94 -2.84 -17.33 -7.32
C SER A 94 -2.86 -16.86 -5.87
N PHE A 95 -2.06 -15.85 -5.54
CA PHE A 95 -2.05 -15.24 -4.20
C PHE A 95 -3.42 -14.66 -3.83
N LEU A 96 -4.03 -13.89 -4.72
CA LEU A 96 -5.35 -13.29 -4.46
C LEU A 96 -6.41 -14.36 -4.16
N LYS A 97 -6.39 -15.45 -4.93
CA LYS A 97 -7.31 -16.57 -4.73
C LYS A 97 -7.05 -17.30 -3.40
N GLU A 98 -5.78 -17.56 -3.08
CA GLU A 98 -5.39 -18.29 -1.86
C GLU A 98 -5.79 -17.54 -0.59
N TYR A 99 -5.58 -16.21 -0.58
CA TYR A 99 -5.86 -15.37 0.61
C TYR A 99 -7.23 -14.69 0.57
N GLY A 100 -8.07 -14.98 -0.41
CA GLY A 100 -9.42 -14.44 -0.52
C GLY A 100 -9.47 -12.93 -0.74
N ILE A 101 -8.50 -12.38 -1.48
CA ILE A 101 -8.38 -10.94 -1.75
C ILE A 101 -9.24 -10.58 -2.96
N THR A 102 -10.15 -9.62 -2.77
CA THR A 102 -11.06 -9.13 -3.81
C THR A 102 -10.78 -7.71 -4.27
N PHE A 103 -10.01 -6.93 -3.50
CA PHE A 103 -9.65 -5.59 -3.95
C PHE A 103 -8.71 -5.63 -5.16
N ARG A 104 -8.82 -4.59 -5.98
CA ARG A 104 -8.07 -4.46 -7.21
C ARG A 104 -6.56 -4.55 -6.95
N THR A 105 -5.88 -5.41 -7.67
CA THR A 105 -4.44 -5.61 -7.56
C THR A 105 -3.78 -5.31 -8.89
N LEU A 106 -2.70 -4.56 -8.81
CA LEU A 106 -1.95 -4.01 -9.93
C LEU A 106 -0.60 -4.71 -10.04
N LEU A 107 -0.02 -4.65 -11.23
CA LEU A 107 1.27 -5.25 -11.53
C LEU A 107 2.30 -4.13 -11.73
N ASP A 108 3.31 -4.05 -10.84
CA ASP A 108 4.48 -3.22 -11.09
C ASP A 108 5.40 -3.91 -12.12
N ASP A 109 6.09 -3.14 -12.93
CA ASP A 109 6.95 -3.71 -13.98
C ASP A 109 8.10 -4.52 -13.36
N PRO A 110 8.18 -5.86 -13.61
CA PRO A 110 9.23 -6.69 -13.05
C PRO A 110 10.63 -6.33 -13.59
N ASN A 111 10.73 -5.61 -14.70
CA ASN A 111 12.01 -5.18 -15.27
C ASN A 111 12.64 -3.96 -14.57
N GLY A 112 12.03 -3.44 -13.53
CA GLY A 112 12.60 -2.29 -12.85
C GLY A 112 11.82 -1.82 -11.63
N TYR A 113 10.61 -2.31 -11.42
CA TYR A 113 9.75 -1.92 -10.29
C TYR A 113 9.64 -0.39 -10.13
N ALA A 114 9.32 0.28 -11.24
CA ALA A 114 9.37 1.74 -11.30
C ALA A 114 8.51 2.42 -10.23
N VAL A 115 7.31 1.90 -9.97
CA VAL A 115 6.40 2.48 -8.97
C VAL A 115 6.88 2.17 -7.55
N SER A 116 7.28 0.94 -7.26
CA SER A 116 7.88 0.57 -5.97
C SER A 116 9.10 1.45 -5.65
N ASN A 117 9.97 1.67 -6.62
CA ASN A 117 11.15 2.52 -6.47
C ASN A 117 10.77 3.99 -6.25
N ALA A 118 9.77 4.49 -6.96
CA ALA A 118 9.28 5.87 -6.79
C ALA A 118 8.74 6.13 -5.37
N PHE A 119 8.10 5.11 -4.75
CA PHE A 119 7.66 5.16 -3.36
C PHE A 119 8.77 4.88 -2.34
N GLY A 120 10.00 4.63 -2.78
CA GLY A 120 11.16 4.42 -1.93
C GLY A 120 11.11 3.09 -1.15
N LEU A 121 10.47 2.07 -1.69
CA LEU A 121 10.33 0.79 -0.99
C LEU A 121 11.68 0.17 -0.66
N THR A 122 11.83 -0.25 0.59
CA THR A 122 12.94 -1.09 1.06
C THR A 122 12.50 -2.50 1.37
N ASN A 123 11.27 -2.65 1.84
CA ASN A 123 10.67 -3.91 2.29
C ASN A 123 9.19 -3.97 1.88
N VAL A 124 8.64 -5.16 1.92
CA VAL A 124 7.21 -5.41 1.75
C VAL A 124 6.67 -6.22 2.95
N PRO A 125 5.41 -6.04 3.35
CA PRO A 125 4.47 -5.09 2.77
C PRO A 125 4.85 -3.64 3.10
N SER A 126 4.53 -2.72 2.20
CA SER A 126 4.55 -1.28 2.48
C SER A 126 3.17 -0.71 2.18
N LEU A 127 2.60 0.00 3.15
CA LEU A 127 1.26 0.58 3.08
C LEU A 127 1.35 2.09 3.01
N PHE A 128 0.60 2.68 2.08
CA PHE A 128 0.45 4.13 1.96
C PHE A 128 -1.01 4.49 1.87
N LEU A 129 -1.52 5.24 2.85
CA LEU A 129 -2.81 5.89 2.71
C LEU A 129 -2.57 7.27 2.09
N ILE A 130 -3.14 7.49 0.92
CA ILE A 130 -3.00 8.74 0.16
C ILE A 130 -4.31 9.49 0.22
N GLY A 131 -4.27 10.71 0.76
CA GLY A 131 -5.43 11.58 0.82
C GLY A 131 -5.83 12.13 -0.54
N GLN A 132 -7.03 12.62 -0.67
CA GLN A 132 -7.57 13.19 -1.92
C GLN A 132 -6.73 14.36 -2.46
N ASP A 133 -6.00 15.05 -1.58
CA ASP A 133 -5.04 16.11 -1.94
C ASP A 133 -3.72 15.57 -2.56
N GLY A 134 -3.57 14.26 -2.66
CA GLY A 134 -2.38 13.58 -3.19
C GLY A 134 -1.24 13.41 -2.18
N LYS A 135 -1.41 13.81 -0.92
CA LYS A 135 -0.39 13.62 0.12
C LYS A 135 -0.56 12.29 0.83
N ILE A 136 0.58 11.67 1.15
CA ILE A 136 0.63 10.47 1.99
C ILE A 136 0.23 10.86 3.41
N GLU A 137 -0.82 10.27 3.93
CA GLU A 137 -1.30 10.47 5.31
C GLU A 137 -0.74 9.43 6.26
N VAL A 138 -0.56 8.19 5.79
CA VAL A 138 0.06 7.07 6.53
C VAL A 138 1.08 6.41 5.65
N SER A 139 2.25 6.14 6.20
CA SER A 139 3.32 5.37 5.58
C SER A 139 3.78 4.32 6.59
N SER A 140 3.62 3.05 6.25
CA SER A 140 3.91 1.91 7.14
C SER A 140 4.68 0.83 6.40
N VAL A 141 5.71 0.27 7.04
CA VAL A 141 6.52 -0.81 6.51
C VAL A 141 6.39 -2.03 7.43
N GLY A 142 6.11 -3.19 6.85
CA GLY A 142 5.78 -4.39 7.60
C GLY A 142 4.33 -4.36 8.11
N TRP A 143 4.06 -5.14 9.14
CA TRP A 143 2.77 -5.15 9.84
C TRP A 143 2.89 -4.40 11.16
N THR A 144 2.04 -3.42 11.36
CA THR A 144 1.83 -2.74 12.64
C THR A 144 0.33 -2.61 12.89
N LYS A 145 -0.15 -3.30 13.92
CA LYS A 145 -1.58 -3.33 14.29
C LYS A 145 -2.13 -1.93 14.46
N GLN A 146 -1.41 -1.09 15.20
CA GLN A 146 -1.82 0.29 15.49
C GLN A 146 -1.98 1.13 14.21
N GLU A 147 -1.11 0.96 13.22
CA GLU A 147 -1.21 1.71 11.96
C GLU A 147 -2.37 1.24 11.10
N VAL A 148 -2.63 -0.07 11.06
CA VAL A 148 -3.78 -0.64 10.35
C VAL A 148 -5.10 -0.18 11.01
N GLU A 149 -5.18 -0.14 12.33
CA GLU A 149 -6.31 0.47 13.06
C GLU A 149 -6.43 1.97 12.75
N GLY A 150 -5.31 2.69 12.71
CA GLY A 150 -5.28 4.11 12.34
C GLY A 150 -5.82 4.37 10.94
N ILE A 151 -5.48 3.52 9.97
CA ILE A 151 -6.04 3.57 8.61
C ILE A 151 -7.55 3.37 8.65
N ASN A 152 -8.04 2.36 9.36
CA ASN A 152 -9.46 2.10 9.51
C ASN A 152 -10.21 3.32 10.08
N HIS A 153 -9.67 3.95 11.13
CA HIS A 153 -10.23 5.15 11.73
C HIS A 153 -10.25 6.34 10.75
N LYS A 154 -9.18 6.56 10.00
CA LYS A 154 -9.10 7.64 9.01
C LYS A 154 -10.13 7.46 7.89
N LEU A 155 -10.31 6.23 7.40
CA LEU A 155 -11.29 5.93 6.35
C LEU A 155 -12.73 6.07 6.88
N ALA A 156 -12.99 5.67 8.12
CA ALA A 156 -14.28 5.90 8.76
C ALA A 156 -14.60 7.41 8.93
N ALA A 157 -13.60 8.22 9.25
CA ALA A 157 -13.73 9.67 9.36
C ALA A 157 -14.10 10.32 8.01
N VAL A 158 -13.52 9.83 6.89
CA VAL A 158 -13.91 10.29 5.54
C VAL A 158 -15.40 10.03 5.27
N ARG A 159 -15.94 8.93 5.79
CA ARG A 159 -17.35 8.58 5.67
C ARG A 159 -18.25 9.22 6.74
N GLN A 160 -17.67 9.90 7.72
CA GLN A 160 -18.39 10.43 8.88
C GLN A 160 -19.15 9.34 9.64
N THR A 161 -18.53 8.16 9.78
CA THR A 161 -19.07 7.01 10.49
C THR A 161 -18.15 6.58 11.62
N ALA A 162 -18.67 5.82 12.58
CA ALA A 162 -17.83 5.13 13.55
C ALA A 162 -16.98 4.06 12.83
N PRO A 163 -15.71 3.85 13.22
CA PRO A 163 -14.89 2.82 12.62
C PRO A 163 -15.46 1.43 12.91
N PRO A 164 -15.73 0.62 11.87
CA PRO A 164 -16.15 -0.76 12.08
C PRO A 164 -14.99 -1.57 12.65
N PRO A 165 -15.26 -2.61 13.46
CA PRO A 165 -14.21 -3.48 13.98
C PRO A 165 -13.62 -4.30 12.82
N ILE A 166 -12.30 -4.23 12.65
CA ILE A 166 -11.55 -5.04 11.66
C ILE A 166 -10.87 -6.23 12.30
N PHE A 167 -10.74 -6.27 13.62
CA PHE A 167 -10.27 -7.41 14.39
C PHE A 167 -11.43 -8.06 15.12
N GLN A 168 -11.47 -9.42 15.10
CA GLN A 168 -12.52 -10.16 15.77
C GLN A 168 -12.26 -10.23 17.28
N PRO A 169 -13.31 -10.25 18.13
CA PRO A 169 -13.14 -10.48 19.56
C PRO A 169 -12.41 -11.81 19.82
N GLY A 170 -11.34 -11.78 20.62
CA GLY A 170 -10.54 -12.97 20.95
C GLY A 170 -9.59 -13.44 19.85
N GLU A 171 -9.51 -12.73 18.71
CA GLU A 171 -8.54 -13.03 17.66
C GLU A 171 -7.12 -12.66 18.12
N ASP A 172 -6.18 -13.60 17.94
CA ASP A 172 -4.76 -13.33 18.23
C ASP A 172 -4.14 -12.52 17.10
N VAL A 173 -4.14 -11.20 17.26
CA VAL A 173 -3.56 -10.27 16.30
C VAL A 173 -2.25 -9.72 16.82
N ARG A 174 -1.18 -9.99 16.09
CA ARG A 174 0.16 -9.51 16.45
C ARG A 174 0.27 -7.99 16.40
N ASP A 175 0.98 -7.40 17.34
CA ASP A 175 1.23 -5.95 17.34
C ASP A 175 2.16 -5.54 16.21
N PHE A 176 3.17 -6.39 15.92
CA PHE A 176 4.21 -6.10 14.92
C PHE A 176 4.72 -7.35 14.20
N ARG A 177 5.05 -7.21 12.90
CA ARG A 177 5.87 -8.15 12.11
C ARG A 177 6.74 -7.36 11.12
N ALA A 178 8.03 -7.65 11.10
CA ALA A 178 8.93 -7.07 10.10
C ALA A 178 8.53 -7.48 8.67
N GLY A 179 8.74 -6.56 7.73
CA GLY A 179 8.56 -6.79 6.30
C GLY A 179 9.77 -7.45 5.65
#